data_1ed8654570bff5cef0873a31265090a6
#
_entry.id   1ed8654570bff5cef0873a31265090a6
#
_cell.length_a   1.000
_cell.length_b   1.000
_cell.length_c   1.000
_cell.angle_alpha   90.00
_cell.angle_beta   90.00
_cell.angle_gamma   90.00
#
_symmetry.space_group_name_H-M   'P 1'
#
loop_
_entity.id
_entity.type
_entity.pdbx_description
1 polymer ?
#
loop_
_entity_poly.entity_id
_entity_poly.type
_entity_poly.pdbx_seq_one_letter_code
_entity_poly.pdbx_strand_id
1 'polypeptide(L)'
;MRAAASLGLVVVLLRVVVGCSRGTGSDSAAKSDAASAEHESMGLKLNGLNYTEVPIGDFYVDGTWGAAIPSRIGSWGSKFICCASLPHEWHPGLTVTVKWQDDNLYKKDPNAMASREVPVEKYEYFSDGFLWVLFFPNDRIRVYASLWMPGFPDFPEGLQEPGESCADHFTLKNSDPHCPAPDKRMKPS
;
A
#
# COMPACT_ATOMS: atom_id res chain seq x y z
N MET A 1 -53.00 44.51 -0.06
CA MET A 1 -54.03 44.00 -1.02
C MET A 1 -53.74 42.51 -1.09
N ARG A 2 -54.59 41.72 -0.40
CA ARG A 2 -55.54 40.74 -0.91
C ARG A 2 -54.89 39.71 -1.88
N ALA A 3 -54.85 38.50 -1.65
CA ALA A 3 -55.68 37.34 -1.18
C ALA A 3 -55.29 36.20 -2.10
N ALA A 4 -55.31 34.96 -1.91
CA ALA A 4 -56.01 33.92 -1.17
C ALA A 4 -55.44 32.61 -1.71
N ALA A 5 -55.13 31.68 -0.90
CA ALA A 5 -55.77 30.40 -0.61
C ALA A 5 -56.16 29.50 -1.82
N SER A 6 -55.61 28.28 -1.84
CA SER A 6 -56.43 27.11 -2.15
C SER A 6 -55.81 25.81 -1.58
N LEU A 7 -56.58 25.25 -0.72
CA LEU A 7 -56.52 23.92 -0.10
C LEU A 7 -56.88 22.86 -1.16
N GLY A 8 -56.12 21.79 -1.21
CA GLY A 8 -56.42 20.61 -2.05
C GLY A 8 -56.08 19.32 -1.31
N LEU A 9 -56.95 18.92 -0.44
CA LEU A 9 -56.97 17.64 0.24
C LEU A 9 -57.44 16.56 -0.74
N VAL A 10 -56.62 15.55 -1.05
CA VAL A 10 -57.10 14.33 -1.67
C VAL A 10 -56.65 13.14 -0.87
N VAL A 11 -57.60 12.58 -0.16
CA VAL A 11 -57.57 11.29 0.52
C VAL A 11 -57.94 10.21 -0.50
N VAL A 12 -57.15 9.21 -0.73
CA VAL A 12 -57.58 7.94 -1.35
C VAL A 12 -56.82 6.76 -0.75
N LEU A 13 -57.45 6.14 0.16
CA LEU A 13 -57.80 4.70 0.37
C LEU A 13 -56.73 3.63 0.13
N LEU A 14 -56.47 2.96 1.25
CA LEU A 14 -55.97 1.60 1.46
C LEU A 14 -56.54 0.58 0.46
N ARG A 15 -55.69 -0.27 -0.09
CA ARG A 15 -56.01 -1.65 -0.38
C ARG A 15 -54.93 -2.58 0.14
N VAL A 16 -55.26 -3.27 1.23
CA VAL A 16 -54.52 -4.44 1.73
C VAL A 16 -54.88 -5.62 0.80
N VAL A 17 -53.89 -6.24 0.22
CA VAL A 17 -54.05 -7.57 -0.37
C VAL A 17 -53.07 -8.51 0.32
N VAL A 18 -53.64 -9.29 1.23
CA VAL A 18 -52.99 -10.48 1.80
C VAL A 18 -53.06 -11.57 0.74
N GLY A 19 -51.94 -11.99 0.25
CA GLY A 19 -51.75 -13.12 -0.66
C GLY A 19 -50.72 -14.08 -0.11
N CYS A 20 -51.16 -15.05 0.71
CA CYS A 20 -50.36 -16.24 0.98
C CYS A 20 -50.34 -17.12 -0.26
N SER A 21 -49.18 -17.34 -0.83
CA SER A 21 -48.93 -18.47 -1.75
C SER A 21 -47.74 -19.26 -1.23
N ARG A 22 -48.06 -20.46 -0.70
CA ARG A 22 -47.08 -21.54 -0.54
C ARG A 22 -46.62 -21.99 -1.93
N GLY A 23 -45.36 -21.79 -2.26
CA GLY A 23 -44.70 -22.36 -3.42
C GLY A 23 -43.41 -23.01 -2.95
N THR A 24 -43.42 -24.32 -2.86
CA THR A 24 -42.24 -25.17 -2.76
C THR A 24 -41.44 -25.02 -4.03
N GLY A 25 -40.17 -24.61 -3.90
CA GLY A 25 -39.20 -24.51 -4.99
C GLY A 25 -37.80 -24.39 -4.42
N SER A 26 -37.19 -25.54 -4.15
CA SER A 26 -35.79 -25.68 -3.92
C SER A 26 -35.05 -25.28 -5.21
N ASP A 27 -34.41 -24.14 -5.26
CA ASP A 27 -33.31 -23.82 -6.21
C ASP A 27 -32.78 -22.38 -5.97
N SER A 28 -32.31 -22.09 -4.77
CA SER A 28 -31.64 -20.80 -4.50
C SER A 28 -30.40 -20.91 -3.60
N ALA A 29 -29.90 -22.12 -3.37
CA ALA A 29 -28.73 -22.33 -2.52
C ALA A 29 -27.38 -22.33 -3.30
N ALA A 30 -27.40 -22.31 -4.64
CA ALA A 30 -26.18 -22.44 -5.43
C ALA A 30 -25.64 -21.12 -5.99
N LYS A 31 -26.24 -19.99 -5.65
CA LYS A 31 -25.81 -18.67 -6.21
C LYS A 31 -25.26 -17.69 -5.18
N SER A 32 -25.29 -18.03 -3.91
CA SER A 32 -24.71 -17.20 -2.84
C SER A 32 -23.25 -17.54 -2.51
N ASP A 33 -22.79 -18.76 -2.85
CA ASP A 33 -21.42 -19.19 -2.53
C ASP A 33 -20.36 -18.71 -3.54
N ALA A 34 -20.76 -18.22 -4.71
CA ALA A 34 -19.85 -17.67 -5.69
C ALA A 34 -19.59 -16.15 -5.52
N ALA A 35 -20.40 -15.47 -4.71
CA ALA A 35 -20.24 -14.02 -4.47
C ALA A 35 -19.54 -13.68 -3.15
N SER A 36 -19.33 -14.66 -2.26
CA SER A 36 -18.62 -14.48 -0.98
C SER A 36 -17.17 -14.95 -0.99
N ALA A 37 -16.64 -15.37 -2.15
CA ALA A 37 -15.21 -15.41 -2.39
C ALA A 37 -14.66 -14.00 -2.70
N GLU A 38 -15.31 -12.94 -2.24
CA GLU A 38 -14.76 -11.58 -2.22
C GLU A 38 -13.60 -11.56 -1.24
N HIS A 39 -12.44 -11.92 -1.79
CA HIS A 39 -11.12 -11.48 -1.40
C HIS A 39 -10.97 -11.19 0.09
N GLU A 40 -10.83 -12.25 0.89
CA GLU A 40 -10.28 -12.05 2.23
C GLU A 40 -9.00 -11.25 2.08
N SER A 41 -8.94 -10.11 2.76
CA SER A 41 -7.78 -9.23 2.74
C SER A 41 -7.04 -9.30 4.06
N MET A 42 -5.71 -9.28 4.00
CA MET A 42 -4.86 -9.17 5.17
C MET A 42 -4.44 -7.72 5.40
N GLY A 43 -4.52 -7.27 6.65
CA GLY A 43 -4.01 -5.97 7.06
C GLY A 43 -2.53 -6.07 7.43
N LEU A 44 -1.69 -5.32 6.74
CA LEU A 44 -0.24 -5.34 6.91
C LEU A 44 0.25 -4.02 7.50
N LYS A 45 1.24 -4.09 8.40
CA LYS A 45 1.94 -2.91 8.90
C LYS A 45 2.76 -2.29 7.77
N LEU A 46 2.38 -1.09 7.34
CA LEU A 46 3.06 -0.36 6.29
C LEU A 46 4.39 0.21 6.80
N ASN A 47 5.45 0.00 6.04
CA ASN A 47 6.76 0.59 6.29
C ASN A 47 7.47 0.92 4.98
N GLY A 48 8.26 1.98 4.99
CA GLY A 48 9.09 2.41 3.86
C GLY A 48 10.57 2.34 4.19
N LEU A 49 11.37 1.96 3.19
CA LEU A 49 12.83 2.01 3.25
C LEU A 49 13.37 2.76 2.06
N ASN A 50 14.39 3.57 2.29
CA ASN A 50 14.96 4.46 1.29
C ASN A 50 16.43 4.14 1.05
N TYR A 51 16.73 3.58 -0.13
CA TYR A 51 18.09 3.27 -0.58
C TYR A 51 18.71 4.43 -1.37
N THR A 52 18.04 5.61 -1.39
CA THR A 52 18.54 6.81 -2.06
C THR A 52 19.16 7.81 -1.07
N GLU A 53 19.91 8.77 -1.58
CA GLU A 53 20.46 9.87 -0.78
C GLU A 53 19.46 11.02 -0.56
N VAL A 54 18.28 10.96 -1.19
CA VAL A 54 17.25 12.00 -1.10
C VAL A 54 16.16 11.54 -0.12
N PRO A 55 15.89 12.27 0.97
CA PRO A 55 14.83 11.93 1.90
C PRO A 55 13.45 11.93 1.22
N ILE A 56 12.57 11.03 1.67
CA ILE A 56 11.15 11.01 1.31
C ILE A 56 10.38 11.70 2.44
N GLY A 57 9.75 12.83 2.16
CA GLY A 57 8.98 13.58 3.15
C GLY A 57 7.69 12.88 3.54
N ASP A 58 6.94 12.41 2.55
CA ASP A 58 5.73 11.62 2.74
C ASP A 58 5.59 10.56 1.66
N PHE A 59 5.02 9.41 2.03
CA PHE A 59 4.54 8.44 1.06
C PHE A 59 3.21 7.81 1.49
N TYR A 60 2.49 7.27 0.50
CA TYR A 60 1.19 6.62 0.68
C TYR A 60 1.12 5.37 -0.18
N VAL A 61 0.40 4.36 0.30
CA VAL A 61 0.05 3.16 -0.47
C VAL A 61 -1.47 3.02 -0.46
N ASP A 62 -2.09 3.08 -1.64
CA ASP A 62 -3.55 3.05 -1.81
C ASP A 62 -4.30 4.00 -0.86
N GLY A 63 -3.71 5.18 -0.63
CA GLY A 63 -4.24 6.19 0.28
C GLY A 63 -3.85 6.04 1.74
N THR A 64 -3.25 4.93 2.16
CA THR A 64 -2.72 4.75 3.51
C THR A 64 -1.39 5.48 3.64
N TRP A 65 -1.28 6.41 4.59
CA TRP A 65 -0.05 7.14 4.86
C TRP A 65 1.03 6.26 5.47
N GLY A 66 2.26 6.33 4.95
CA GLY A 66 3.41 5.52 5.37
C GLY A 66 4.49 6.26 6.13
N ALA A 67 4.27 7.54 6.46
CA ALA A 67 5.21 8.46 7.13
C ALA A 67 6.41 8.89 6.27
N ALA A 68 7.30 9.69 6.87
CA ALA A 68 8.54 10.13 6.26
C ALA A 68 9.63 9.06 6.39
N ILE A 69 10.53 9.02 5.41
CA ILE A 69 11.67 8.10 5.39
C ILE A 69 12.94 8.91 5.18
N PRO A 70 13.91 8.88 6.12
CA PRO A 70 15.19 9.53 5.93
C PRO A 70 15.92 9.00 4.69
N SER A 71 16.98 9.68 4.27
CA SER A 71 17.89 9.16 3.24
C SER A 71 18.61 7.90 3.73
N ARG A 72 19.25 7.17 2.82
CA ARG A 72 19.96 5.91 3.09
C ARG A 72 20.92 6.01 4.29
N ILE A 73 21.64 7.11 4.40
CA ILE A 73 22.58 7.35 5.49
C ILE A 73 21.83 7.83 6.72
N GLY A 74 21.80 7.00 7.78
CA GLY A 74 21.12 7.30 9.05
C GLY A 74 19.67 6.86 9.11
N SER A 75 19.23 6.02 8.17
CA SER A 75 17.86 5.54 8.07
C SER A 75 17.62 4.24 8.82
N TRP A 76 16.62 4.26 9.68
CA TRP A 76 16.01 3.08 10.31
C TRP A 76 14.63 2.77 9.71
N GLY A 77 14.35 3.23 8.49
CA GLY A 77 13.02 3.14 7.87
C GLY A 77 12.02 4.16 8.41
N SER A 78 10.79 4.09 7.92
CA SER A 78 9.67 4.84 8.47
C SER A 78 9.16 4.19 9.76
N LYS A 79 8.27 4.89 10.49
CA LYS A 79 7.51 4.25 11.57
C LYS A 79 6.54 3.23 10.98
N PHE A 80 6.30 2.14 11.70
CA PHE A 80 5.24 1.19 11.34
C PHE A 80 3.88 1.87 11.48
N ILE A 81 3.15 1.93 10.40
CA ILE A 81 1.78 2.48 10.36
C ILE A 81 0.82 1.34 10.03
N CYS A 82 -0.22 1.19 10.78
CA CYS A 82 -1.30 0.26 10.45
C CYS A 82 -2.35 0.97 9.58
N CYS A 83 -2.96 0.35 8.66
CA CYS A 83 -2.62 -0.90 7.98
C CYS A 83 -2.89 -0.69 6.50
N ALA A 84 -2.01 -1.17 5.64
CA ALA A 84 -2.30 -1.34 4.23
C ALA A 84 -2.92 -2.73 4.02
N SER A 85 -3.84 -2.86 3.06
CA SER A 85 -4.53 -4.12 2.79
C SER A 85 -4.04 -4.75 1.50
N LEU A 86 -3.79 -6.06 1.53
CA LEU A 86 -3.57 -6.88 0.34
C LEU A 86 -4.51 -8.10 0.35
N PRO A 87 -4.83 -8.70 -0.80
CA PRO A 87 -5.54 -9.97 -0.85
C PRO A 87 -4.78 -11.05 -0.08
N HIS A 88 -5.48 -12.06 0.48
CA HIS A 88 -4.83 -13.23 1.06
C HIS A 88 -3.99 -13.99 0.03
N GLU A 89 -4.50 -14.11 -1.18
CA GLU A 89 -3.83 -14.81 -2.27
C GLU A 89 -3.19 -13.83 -3.25
N TRP A 90 -1.89 -13.96 -3.44
CA TRP A 90 -1.21 -13.23 -4.50
C TRP A 90 -1.63 -13.75 -5.88
N HIS A 91 -1.79 -12.84 -6.83
CA HIS A 91 -2.05 -13.18 -8.22
C HIS A 91 -1.20 -12.33 -9.18
N PRO A 92 -0.90 -12.82 -10.37
CA PRO A 92 -0.22 -12.01 -11.39
C PRO A 92 -1.00 -10.73 -11.71
N GLY A 93 -0.28 -9.62 -11.79
CA GLY A 93 -0.87 -8.31 -12.06
C GLY A 93 -1.37 -7.56 -10.80
N LEU A 94 -1.19 -8.12 -9.60
CA LEU A 94 -1.45 -7.39 -8.36
C LEU A 94 -0.53 -6.19 -8.27
N THR A 95 -1.12 -4.99 -8.16
CA THR A 95 -0.42 -3.71 -8.01
C THR A 95 -0.97 -2.93 -6.83
N VAL A 96 -0.19 -1.98 -6.34
CA VAL A 96 -0.62 -0.93 -5.41
C VAL A 96 -0.22 0.42 -5.96
N THR A 97 -0.97 1.47 -5.64
CA THR A 97 -0.62 2.84 -6.00
C THR A 97 0.27 3.43 -4.92
N VAL A 98 1.54 3.64 -5.24
CA VAL A 98 2.47 4.36 -4.38
C VAL A 98 2.49 5.83 -4.78
N LYS A 99 2.21 6.73 -3.82
CA LYS A 99 2.39 8.18 -3.97
C LYS A 99 3.47 8.63 -3.02
N TRP A 100 4.33 9.55 -3.45
CA TRP A 100 5.40 10.06 -2.59
C TRP A 100 5.81 11.47 -2.95
N GLN A 101 6.42 12.14 -1.98
CA GLN A 101 7.08 13.42 -2.17
C GLN A 101 8.49 13.32 -1.58
N ASP A 102 9.50 13.43 -2.41
CA ASP A 102 10.88 13.57 -1.96
C ASP A 102 11.29 15.05 -1.82
N ASP A 103 12.44 15.30 -1.21
CA ASP A 103 12.98 16.65 -1.01
C ASP A 103 13.18 17.43 -2.31
N ASN A 104 13.49 16.75 -3.41
CA ASN A 104 13.69 17.42 -4.70
C ASN A 104 12.35 17.87 -5.30
N LEU A 105 11.32 17.05 -5.16
CA LEU A 105 9.98 17.39 -5.61
C LEU A 105 9.40 18.51 -4.74
N TYR A 106 9.54 18.40 -3.42
CA TYR A 106 9.10 19.43 -2.47
C TYR A 106 9.72 20.80 -2.75
N LYS A 107 11.01 20.86 -3.06
CA LYS A 107 11.70 22.11 -3.41
C LYS A 107 11.19 22.76 -4.71
N LYS A 108 10.68 21.96 -5.64
CA LYS A 108 10.08 22.46 -6.89
C LYS A 108 8.64 22.91 -6.69
N ASP A 109 7.85 22.12 -6.02
CA ASP A 109 6.46 22.39 -5.68
C ASP A 109 6.09 21.65 -4.38
N PRO A 110 5.89 22.38 -3.28
CA PRO A 110 5.56 21.77 -1.99
C PRO A 110 4.25 20.98 -1.97
N ASN A 111 3.37 21.15 -2.96
CA ASN A 111 2.10 20.45 -3.05
C ASN A 111 2.13 19.28 -4.06
N ALA A 112 3.21 19.14 -4.82
CA ALA A 112 3.31 18.10 -5.81
C ALA A 112 3.64 16.74 -5.16
N MET A 113 3.00 15.69 -5.68
CA MET A 113 3.31 14.31 -5.34
C MET A 113 3.52 13.50 -6.62
N ALA A 114 4.56 12.70 -6.64
CA ALA A 114 4.71 11.66 -7.65
C ALA A 114 3.75 10.50 -7.34
N SER A 115 3.35 9.78 -8.37
CA SER A 115 2.45 8.62 -8.24
C SER A 115 2.80 7.54 -9.24
N ARG A 116 2.75 6.29 -8.81
CA ARG A 116 3.01 5.13 -9.67
C ARG A 116 2.24 3.91 -9.20
N GLU A 117 1.72 3.12 -10.15
CA GLU A 117 1.30 1.75 -9.88
C GLU A 117 2.54 0.85 -9.84
N VAL A 118 2.71 0.14 -8.74
CA VAL A 118 3.87 -0.71 -8.48
C VAL A 118 3.39 -2.15 -8.29
N PRO A 119 3.93 -3.12 -9.03
CA PRO A 119 3.63 -4.53 -8.79
C PRO A 119 4.03 -4.95 -7.37
N VAL A 120 3.18 -5.74 -6.74
CA VAL A 120 3.50 -6.40 -5.48
C VAL A 120 4.24 -7.69 -5.79
N GLU A 121 5.44 -7.85 -5.23
CA GLU A 121 6.23 -9.06 -5.37
C GLU A 121 5.46 -10.26 -4.82
N LYS A 122 5.71 -11.45 -5.41
CA LYS A 122 4.99 -12.66 -5.01
C LYS A 122 5.19 -12.97 -3.54
N TYR A 123 4.09 -13.27 -2.86
CA TYR A 123 4.08 -13.68 -1.47
C TYR A 123 3.16 -14.89 -1.27
N GLU A 124 3.33 -15.58 -0.16
CA GLU A 124 2.38 -16.56 0.37
C GLU A 124 1.61 -15.94 1.52
N TYR A 125 0.39 -16.44 1.80
CA TYR A 125 -0.43 -15.91 2.89
C TYR A 125 0.26 -16.03 4.25
N PHE A 126 0.11 -14.98 5.05
CA PHE A 126 0.48 -14.95 6.46
C PHE A 126 -0.49 -14.02 7.23
N SER A 127 -0.69 -14.29 8.52
CA SER A 127 -1.70 -13.60 9.33
C SER A 127 -1.27 -12.25 9.91
N ASP A 128 0.03 -12.02 10.07
CA ASP A 128 0.60 -10.77 10.63
C ASP A 128 1.97 -10.53 10.02
N GLY A 129 2.18 -9.34 9.46
CA GLY A 129 3.42 -9.01 8.80
C GLY A 129 3.45 -7.57 8.31
N PHE A 130 4.29 -7.34 7.31
CA PHE A 130 4.63 -6.01 6.83
C PHE A 130 4.37 -5.87 5.34
N LEU A 131 3.95 -4.67 4.93
CA LEU A 131 4.04 -4.20 3.56
C LEU A 131 5.22 -3.22 3.48
N TRP A 132 6.27 -3.66 2.80
CA TRP A 132 7.48 -2.89 2.60
C TRP A 132 7.44 -2.15 1.27
N VAL A 133 7.63 -0.84 1.29
CA VAL A 133 7.85 -0.01 0.10
C VAL A 133 9.30 0.42 0.08
N LEU A 134 10.04 -0.02 -0.92
CA LEU A 134 11.48 0.17 -1.04
C LEU A 134 11.78 1.13 -2.20
N PHE A 135 12.34 2.28 -1.86
CA PHE A 135 12.73 3.31 -2.81
C PHE A 135 14.21 3.15 -3.17
N PHE A 136 14.50 2.86 -4.43
CA PHE A 136 15.85 2.68 -4.96
C PHE A 136 16.25 3.84 -5.87
N PRO A 137 17.56 4.01 -6.14
CA PRO A 137 18.02 4.95 -7.16
C PRO A 137 17.35 4.77 -8.52
N ASN A 138 17.32 5.84 -9.32
CA ASN A 138 16.70 5.89 -10.65
C ASN A 138 15.16 5.65 -10.60
N ASP A 139 14.51 6.21 -9.59
CA ASP A 139 13.05 6.16 -9.41
C ASP A 139 12.46 4.75 -9.35
N ARG A 140 13.26 3.75 -9.05
CA ARG A 140 12.78 2.38 -8.93
C ARG A 140 12.13 2.17 -7.58
N ILE A 141 10.90 1.66 -7.58
CA ILE A 141 10.15 1.31 -6.37
C ILE A 141 9.82 -0.18 -6.44
N ARG A 142 9.93 -0.87 -5.30
CA ARG A 142 9.51 -2.26 -5.16
C ARG A 142 8.64 -2.40 -3.92
N VAL A 143 7.69 -3.32 -3.97
CA VAL A 143 6.74 -3.58 -2.88
C VAL A 143 6.74 -5.06 -2.52
N TYR A 144 7.00 -5.34 -1.25
CA TYR A 144 7.04 -6.70 -0.70
C TYR A 144 6.06 -6.84 0.45
N ALA A 145 5.29 -7.91 0.42
CA ALA A 145 4.59 -8.40 1.61
C ALA A 145 5.47 -9.48 2.26
N SER A 146 5.86 -9.31 3.53
CA SER A 146 6.80 -10.21 4.19
C SER A 146 6.62 -10.22 5.71
N LEU A 147 6.88 -11.38 6.32
CA LEU A 147 7.04 -11.52 7.77
C LEU A 147 8.36 -10.92 8.27
N TRP A 148 9.33 -10.80 7.38
CA TRP A 148 10.71 -10.42 7.71
C TRP A 148 11.02 -9.00 7.25
N MET A 149 12.03 -8.41 7.85
CA MET A 149 12.60 -7.12 7.48
C MET A 149 13.81 -7.34 6.57
N PRO A 150 14.18 -6.40 5.69
CA PRO A 150 15.48 -6.42 5.03
C PRO A 150 16.62 -6.58 6.04
N GLY A 151 17.65 -7.33 5.65
CA GLY A 151 18.76 -7.72 6.52
C GLY A 151 18.59 -9.07 7.22
N PHE A 152 17.37 -9.61 7.29
CA PHE A 152 17.13 -10.97 7.75
C PHE A 152 17.32 -12.00 6.63
N PRO A 153 17.82 -13.22 6.95
CA PRO A 153 18.09 -14.24 5.93
C PRO A 153 16.88 -14.63 5.08
N ASP A 154 15.69 -14.58 5.68
CA ASP A 154 14.44 -14.98 5.04
C ASP A 154 13.71 -13.82 4.32
N PHE A 155 14.29 -12.60 4.32
CA PHE A 155 13.75 -11.53 3.51
C PHE A 155 14.03 -11.78 2.03
N PRO A 156 13.04 -11.51 1.14
CA PRO A 156 13.22 -11.76 -0.29
C PRO A 156 14.49 -11.14 -0.87
N GLU A 157 15.14 -11.88 -1.78
CA GLU A 157 16.34 -11.47 -2.53
C GLU A 157 17.57 -11.11 -1.67
N GLY A 158 17.55 -11.35 -0.37
CA GLY A 158 18.70 -11.08 0.50
C GLY A 158 19.01 -9.59 0.68
N LEU A 159 18.04 -8.72 0.42
CA LEU A 159 18.21 -7.27 0.59
C LEU A 159 18.61 -6.93 2.03
N GLN A 160 19.61 -6.07 2.17
CA GLN A 160 20.07 -5.54 3.44
C GLN A 160 19.35 -4.23 3.78
N GLU A 161 19.40 -3.82 5.05
CA GLU A 161 18.87 -2.51 5.45
C GLU A 161 19.63 -1.36 4.74
N PRO A 162 18.95 -0.27 4.37
CA PRO A 162 19.56 0.81 3.61
C PRO A 162 20.87 1.34 4.19
N GLY A 163 20.91 1.59 5.51
CA GLY A 163 22.09 2.13 6.20
C GLY A 163 23.26 1.14 6.28
N GLU A 164 22.99 -0.15 6.23
CA GLU A 164 23.99 -1.22 6.30
C GLU A 164 24.34 -1.79 4.91
N SER A 165 23.52 -1.52 3.89
CA SER A 165 23.72 -2.06 2.55
C SER A 165 24.86 -1.37 1.80
N CYS A 166 25.54 -2.14 0.96
CA CYS A 166 26.47 -1.63 -0.01
C CYS A 166 25.76 -0.69 -1.01
N ALA A 167 26.38 0.43 -1.38
CA ALA A 167 25.75 1.50 -2.16
C ALA A 167 25.20 1.05 -3.53
N ASP A 168 25.91 0.13 -4.21
CA ASP A 168 25.55 -0.35 -5.54
C ASP A 168 25.00 -1.80 -5.53
N HIS A 169 25.19 -2.50 -4.41
CA HIS A 169 24.81 -3.90 -4.22
C HIS A 169 24.01 -4.06 -2.92
N PHE A 170 22.75 -3.70 -2.93
CA PHE A 170 21.88 -3.66 -1.76
C PHE A 170 21.66 -5.03 -1.08
N THR A 171 22.17 -6.10 -1.67
CA THR A 171 22.21 -7.46 -1.10
C THR A 171 23.49 -7.74 -0.29
N LEU A 172 24.45 -6.84 -0.32
CA LEU A 172 25.70 -6.93 0.44
C LEU A 172 25.73 -5.89 1.56
N LYS A 173 26.38 -6.23 2.67
CA LYS A 173 26.68 -5.24 3.72
C LYS A 173 27.88 -4.37 3.33
N ASN A 174 27.93 -3.16 3.87
CA ASN A 174 29.09 -2.26 3.71
C ASN A 174 30.41 -2.89 4.16
N SER A 175 30.37 -3.83 5.10
CA SER A 175 31.54 -4.56 5.62
C SER A 175 31.95 -5.75 4.75
N ASP A 176 31.16 -6.12 3.73
CA ASP A 176 31.50 -7.22 2.84
C ASP A 176 32.73 -6.88 1.99
N PRO A 177 33.73 -7.80 1.87
CA PRO A 177 34.92 -7.57 1.06
C PRO A 177 34.64 -7.29 -0.42
N HIS A 178 33.46 -7.74 -0.92
CA HIS A 178 33.03 -7.54 -2.29
C HIS A 178 32.25 -6.23 -2.49
N CYS A 179 31.96 -5.50 -1.41
CA CYS A 179 31.36 -4.18 -1.53
C CYS A 179 32.37 -3.21 -2.14
N PRO A 180 32.03 -2.52 -3.25
CA PRO A 180 32.92 -1.51 -3.83
C PRO A 180 33.27 -0.44 -2.80
N ALA A 181 34.55 -0.02 -2.80
CA ALA A 181 34.94 1.09 -1.95
C ALA A 181 34.12 2.34 -2.30
N PRO A 182 33.65 3.11 -1.29
CA PRO A 182 32.91 4.33 -1.54
C PRO A 182 33.65 5.24 -2.51
N ASP A 183 32.97 5.73 -3.53
CA ASP A 183 33.60 6.69 -4.47
C ASP A 183 34.00 7.95 -3.68
N LYS A 184 35.28 8.15 -3.54
CA LYS A 184 35.88 9.31 -2.82
C LYS A 184 35.44 10.66 -3.38
N ARG A 185 34.71 10.69 -4.49
CA ARG A 185 34.21 11.90 -5.15
C ARG A 185 32.85 12.40 -4.57
N MET A 186 32.17 11.60 -3.79
CA MET A 186 30.98 12.06 -3.05
C MET A 186 31.40 12.66 -1.71
N LYS A 187 31.93 13.89 -1.75
CA LYS A 187 32.00 14.73 -0.56
C LYS A 187 30.60 15.23 -0.27
N PRO A 188 30.08 15.07 0.96
CA PRO A 188 28.84 15.74 1.34
C PRO A 188 29.07 17.25 1.20
N SER A 189 28.23 17.91 0.43
CA SER A 189 28.14 19.38 0.29
C SER A 189 27.54 20.00 1.53
#